data_a68d695d3eab30a929386a3789ce4ade
#
_entry.id   a68d695d3eab30a929386a3789ce4ade
#
_cell.length_a   1.000
_cell.length_b   1.000
_cell.length_c   1.000
_cell.angle_alpha   90.00
_cell.angle_beta   90.00
_cell.angle_gamma   90.00
#
_symmetry.space_group_name_H-M   'P 1'
#
loop_
_entity.id
_entity.type
_entity.pdbx_description
1 polymer ?
#
loop_
_entity_poly.entity_id
_entity_poly.type
_entity_poly.pdbx_seq_one_letter_code
_entity_poly.pdbx_strand_id
1 'polypeptide(L)'
;MHTTDVIRGEEWLSSLPTHLQLFDVLGFDRPNYAHVPTIMKTENGSKRKLSKRKDPESAVSYYKEEGYPSVSVIEYLLNIINSSFEDWRAENLEADYHDFPVSLEKMSKSGALFDIVKLHDVSKNVICKMKPEVVYDYYITWAKDFDKEMYDLVSGNEAMMKEVFNIDKEGPKPRKDFGKWNEVREKIFYFFDELFARETAADVELPKNLELEEAKRIIESYAKAYNFDTDQETWFNELKEVAVELGYATDRKKFKKNPEEYKGMVSDVAGAVRAALTHRSNTPDLYTIMQIMGEDKVRDRFNKFLTIQ
;
A
#
# COMPACT_ATOMS: atom_id res chain seq x y z
N MET A 1 -1.79 20.05 37.93
CA MET A 1 -2.30 19.41 36.69
C MET A 1 -3.62 18.67 36.91
N HIS A 2 -4.08 18.48 38.12
CA HIS A 2 -5.32 17.76 38.47
C HIS A 2 -5.42 16.37 37.80
N THR A 3 -4.30 15.63 37.76
CA THR A 3 -4.26 14.28 37.17
C THR A 3 -5.04 13.32 38.05
N THR A 4 -6.04 12.64 37.48
CA THR A 4 -6.90 11.68 38.16
C THR A 4 -6.44 10.23 37.92
N ASP A 5 -5.86 9.99 36.74
CA ASP A 5 -5.48 8.65 36.29
C ASP A 5 -4.08 8.67 35.63
N VAL A 6 -3.25 7.69 35.97
CA VAL A 6 -1.90 7.51 35.47
C VAL A 6 -1.77 6.15 34.81
N ILE A 7 -1.64 6.11 33.49
CA ILE A 7 -1.36 4.88 32.73
C ILE A 7 0.11 4.91 32.32
N ARG A 8 0.88 3.85 32.67
CA ARG A 8 2.31 3.77 32.38
C ARG A 8 2.79 2.32 32.22
N GLY A 9 4.02 2.15 31.76
CA GLY A 9 4.61 0.81 31.60
C GLY A 9 4.82 0.08 32.95
N GLU A 10 4.75 -1.25 32.90
CA GLU A 10 4.93 -2.12 34.08
C GLU A 10 6.28 -1.97 34.75
N GLU A 11 7.32 -1.47 34.09
CA GLU A 11 8.64 -1.18 34.66
C GLU A 11 8.59 -0.16 35.82
N TRP A 12 7.49 0.58 35.94
CA TRP A 12 7.26 1.55 36.99
C TRP A 12 6.59 0.94 38.27
N LEU A 13 6.22 -0.35 38.23
CA LEU A 13 5.57 -1.01 39.39
C LEU A 13 6.43 -0.98 40.62
N SER A 14 7.75 -1.17 40.50
CA SER A 14 8.67 -1.17 41.63
C SER A 14 8.77 0.18 42.36
N SER A 15 8.52 1.29 41.66
CA SER A 15 8.55 2.64 42.24
C SER A 15 7.16 3.12 42.72
N LEU A 16 6.09 2.36 42.48
CA LEU A 16 4.73 2.74 42.87
C LEU A 16 4.59 3.00 44.37
N PRO A 17 5.13 2.16 45.32
CA PRO A 17 5.04 2.43 46.74
C PRO A 17 5.64 3.78 47.15
N THR A 18 6.78 4.15 46.55
CA THR A 18 7.44 5.44 46.80
C THR A 18 6.58 6.62 46.32
N HIS A 19 5.95 6.48 45.16
CA HIS A 19 5.06 7.53 44.66
C HIS A 19 3.82 7.70 45.51
N LEU A 20 3.20 6.62 45.98
CA LEU A 20 2.05 6.68 46.89
C LEU A 20 2.42 7.35 48.21
N GLN A 21 3.58 6.97 48.81
CA GLN A 21 4.08 7.58 50.05
C GLN A 21 4.34 9.09 49.86
N LEU A 22 4.83 9.52 48.69
CA LEU A 22 5.06 10.93 48.39
C LEU A 22 3.76 11.73 48.39
N PHE A 23 2.67 11.20 47.82
CA PHE A 23 1.35 11.84 47.86
C PHE A 23 0.86 12.00 49.30
N ASP A 24 1.04 10.95 50.14
CA ASP A 24 0.64 10.99 51.57
C ASP A 24 1.41 12.05 52.34
N VAL A 25 2.74 12.09 52.20
CA VAL A 25 3.59 13.07 52.88
C VAL A 25 3.28 14.50 52.50
N LEU A 26 2.92 14.72 51.18
CA LEU A 26 2.58 16.05 50.67
C LEU A 26 1.10 16.44 50.93
N GLY A 27 0.30 15.51 51.45
CA GLY A 27 -1.15 15.75 51.69
C GLY A 27 -1.97 15.91 50.42
N PHE A 28 -1.54 15.27 49.34
CA PHE A 28 -2.26 15.31 48.05
C PHE A 28 -3.11 14.04 47.84
N ASP A 29 -4.22 14.19 47.13
CA ASP A 29 -5.03 13.07 46.69
C ASP A 29 -4.25 12.16 45.75
N ARG A 30 -4.31 10.84 45.98
CA ARG A 30 -3.65 9.86 45.11
C ARG A 30 -4.42 9.69 43.82
N PRO A 31 -3.77 9.74 42.62
CA PRO A 31 -4.40 9.35 41.38
C PRO A 31 -4.57 7.83 41.31
N ASN A 32 -5.46 7.39 40.43
CA ASN A 32 -5.55 5.98 40.05
C ASN A 32 -4.32 5.60 39.20
N TYR A 33 -3.84 4.37 39.35
CA TYR A 33 -2.72 3.86 38.56
C TYR A 33 -3.11 2.62 37.77
N ALA A 34 -2.79 2.64 36.44
CA ALA A 34 -2.83 1.46 35.61
C ALA A 34 -1.45 1.20 34.99
N HIS A 35 -1.00 -0.06 35.06
CA HIS A 35 0.28 -0.46 34.49
C HIS A 35 0.02 -1.40 33.31
N VAL A 36 0.56 -1.04 32.12
CA VAL A 36 0.46 -1.83 30.90
C VAL A 36 1.78 -2.55 30.62
N PRO A 37 1.74 -3.78 30.12
CA PRO A 37 2.96 -4.51 29.78
C PRO A 37 3.71 -3.84 28.64
N THR A 38 5.02 -4.06 28.57
CA THR A 38 5.87 -3.52 27.51
C THR A 38 5.64 -4.22 26.18
N ILE A 39 5.87 -3.49 25.09
CA ILE A 39 5.86 -4.10 23.73
C ILE A 39 7.10 -4.96 23.57
N MET A 40 6.90 -6.20 23.13
CA MET A 40 7.91 -7.23 22.97
C MET A 40 8.19 -7.46 21.48
N LYS A 41 9.35 -7.97 21.16
CA LYS A 41 9.74 -8.46 19.83
C LYS A 41 10.27 -9.88 19.92
N THR A 42 10.03 -10.71 18.92
CA THR A 42 10.64 -12.03 18.82
C THR A 42 12.00 -11.93 18.12
N GLU A 43 13.05 -12.43 18.76
CA GLU A 43 14.40 -12.52 18.22
C GLU A 43 14.96 -13.91 18.51
N ASN A 44 15.36 -14.64 17.48
CA ASN A 44 15.89 -16.02 17.60
C ASN A 44 14.99 -16.97 18.43
N GLY A 45 13.68 -16.88 18.26
CA GLY A 45 12.70 -17.70 18.98
C GLY A 45 12.40 -17.25 20.40
N SER A 46 13.08 -16.24 20.92
CA SER A 46 12.88 -15.71 22.28
C SER A 46 12.20 -14.34 22.23
N LYS A 47 11.33 -14.06 23.20
CA LYS A 47 10.69 -12.74 23.35
C LYS A 47 11.60 -11.83 24.18
N ARG A 48 11.83 -10.62 23.67
CA ARG A 48 12.52 -9.56 24.40
C ARG A 48 11.77 -8.23 24.28
N LYS A 49 12.02 -7.33 25.21
CA LYS A 49 11.50 -5.95 25.14
C LYS A 49 12.04 -5.24 23.89
N LEU A 50 11.18 -4.49 23.21
CA LEU A 50 11.56 -3.59 22.12
C LEU A 50 12.54 -2.52 22.66
N SER A 51 13.63 -2.27 21.96
CA SER A 51 14.75 -1.46 22.46
C SER A 51 15.15 -0.35 21.49
N LYS A 52 15.13 0.91 21.93
CA LYS A 52 15.54 2.07 21.14
C LYS A 52 16.95 1.97 20.55
N ARG A 53 17.85 1.16 21.15
CA ARG A 53 19.23 1.00 20.66
C ARG A 53 19.37 -0.06 19.57
N LYS A 54 18.47 -1.03 19.53
CA LYS A 54 18.54 -2.19 18.62
C LYS A 54 17.45 -2.18 17.54
N ASP A 55 16.31 -1.57 17.84
CA ASP A 55 15.10 -1.64 17.02
C ASP A 55 14.71 -0.22 16.59
N PRO A 56 14.98 0.17 15.32
CA PRO A 56 14.57 1.47 14.77
C PRO A 56 13.09 1.74 14.98
N GLU A 57 12.25 0.72 14.83
CA GLU A 57 10.80 0.75 14.99
C GLU A 57 10.32 1.05 16.42
N SER A 58 11.23 1.16 17.38
CA SER A 58 10.90 1.66 18.72
C SER A 58 10.89 3.19 18.82
N ALA A 59 11.33 3.90 17.77
CA ALA A 59 11.34 5.34 17.69
C ALA A 59 10.18 5.83 16.80
N VAL A 60 9.48 6.89 17.24
CA VAL A 60 8.37 7.49 16.45
C VAL A 60 8.88 8.06 15.13
N SER A 61 10.10 8.60 15.09
CA SER A 61 10.73 9.11 13.88
C SER A 61 10.84 8.07 12.77
N TYR A 62 11.07 6.81 13.10
CA TYR A 62 11.13 5.71 12.15
C TYR A 62 9.87 5.63 11.28
N TYR A 63 8.69 5.68 11.89
CA TYR A 63 7.43 5.59 11.14
C TYR A 63 7.22 6.80 10.24
N LYS A 64 7.64 8.00 10.67
CA LYS A 64 7.59 9.20 9.87
C LYS A 64 8.55 9.10 8.66
N GLU A 65 9.78 8.67 8.87
CA GLU A 65 10.81 8.50 7.84
C GLU A 65 10.40 7.44 6.81
N GLU A 66 9.90 6.28 7.29
CA GLU A 66 9.36 5.22 6.43
C GLU A 66 8.07 5.61 5.69
N GLY A 67 7.36 6.62 6.18
CA GLY A 67 6.13 7.12 5.56
C GLY A 67 4.86 6.41 5.98
N TYR A 68 4.81 5.81 7.17
CA TYR A 68 3.57 5.30 7.72
C TYR A 68 2.65 6.45 8.15
N PRO A 69 1.38 6.51 7.71
CA PRO A 69 0.42 7.44 8.27
C PRO A 69 0.28 7.26 9.79
N SER A 70 0.20 8.36 10.53
CA SER A 70 0.06 8.29 12.00
C SER A 70 -1.17 7.47 12.43
N VAL A 71 -2.29 7.62 11.72
CA VAL A 71 -3.52 6.84 11.96
C VAL A 71 -3.28 5.33 11.82
N SER A 72 -2.47 4.90 10.84
CA SER A 72 -2.14 3.48 10.65
C SER A 72 -1.35 2.92 11.83
N VAL A 73 -0.39 3.69 12.35
CA VAL A 73 0.40 3.29 13.53
C VAL A 73 -0.48 3.22 14.77
N ILE A 74 -1.39 4.18 14.97
CA ILE A 74 -2.32 4.20 16.10
C ILE A 74 -3.27 3.00 16.02
N GLU A 75 -3.90 2.74 14.87
CA GLU A 75 -4.78 1.57 14.72
C GLU A 75 -4.04 0.24 14.94
N TYR A 76 -2.81 0.14 14.46
CA TYR A 76 -1.98 -1.03 14.73
C TYR A 76 -1.68 -1.19 16.22
N LEU A 77 -1.33 -0.11 16.93
CA LEU A 77 -1.11 -0.16 18.38
C LEU A 77 -2.39 -0.56 19.13
N LEU A 78 -3.55 -0.01 18.75
CA LEU A 78 -4.83 -0.41 19.32
C LEU A 78 -5.11 -1.91 19.11
N ASN A 79 -4.80 -2.46 17.93
CA ASN A 79 -4.93 -3.89 17.64
C ASN A 79 -4.09 -4.78 18.59
N ILE A 80 -2.86 -4.37 18.92
CA ILE A 80 -1.97 -5.20 19.71
C ILE A 80 -2.15 -5.03 21.23
N ILE A 81 -2.71 -3.89 21.67
CA ILE A 81 -2.90 -3.63 23.11
C ILE A 81 -4.31 -3.94 23.59
N ASN A 82 -5.32 -3.96 22.72
CA ASN A 82 -6.71 -4.21 23.08
C ASN A 82 -7.34 -5.25 22.16
N SER A 83 -7.69 -6.42 22.72
CA SER A 83 -8.16 -7.57 21.95
C SER A 83 -9.52 -7.38 21.27
N SER A 84 -10.30 -6.35 21.61
CA SER A 84 -11.60 -6.06 21.00
C SER A 84 -11.53 -5.03 19.86
N PHE A 85 -10.36 -4.43 19.60
CA PHE A 85 -10.26 -3.41 18.55
C PHE A 85 -10.46 -3.98 17.14
N GLU A 86 -9.91 -5.14 16.86
CA GLU A 86 -10.01 -5.77 15.52
C GLU A 86 -11.47 -6.08 15.15
N ASP A 87 -12.24 -6.66 16.08
CA ASP A 87 -13.67 -6.94 15.90
C ASP A 87 -14.47 -5.65 15.75
N TRP A 88 -14.23 -4.67 16.64
CA TRP A 88 -14.89 -3.37 16.55
C TRP A 88 -14.60 -2.67 15.22
N ARG A 89 -13.37 -2.69 14.74
CA ARG A 89 -13.00 -2.08 13.45
C ARG A 89 -13.66 -2.81 12.27
N ALA A 90 -13.83 -4.12 12.34
CA ALA A 90 -14.52 -4.88 11.31
C ALA A 90 -16.01 -4.52 11.21
N GLU A 91 -16.64 -4.19 12.34
CA GLU A 91 -18.05 -3.76 12.40
C GLU A 91 -18.23 -2.26 12.11
N ASN A 92 -17.18 -1.44 12.32
CA ASN A 92 -17.22 0.03 12.24
C ASN A 92 -16.17 0.55 11.24
N LEU A 93 -16.30 0.15 9.97
CA LEU A 93 -15.29 0.39 8.93
C LEU A 93 -14.97 1.88 8.68
N GLU A 94 -15.97 2.76 8.82
CA GLU A 94 -15.87 4.20 8.54
C GLU A 94 -15.74 5.06 9.80
N ALA A 95 -15.84 4.45 11.01
CA ALA A 95 -15.76 5.19 12.26
C ALA A 95 -14.35 5.71 12.53
N ASP A 96 -14.25 6.86 13.20
CA ASP A 96 -12.98 7.36 13.72
C ASP A 96 -12.48 6.41 14.83
N TYR A 97 -11.17 6.14 14.88
CA TYR A 97 -10.59 5.27 15.92
C TYR A 97 -10.77 5.86 17.34
N HIS A 98 -11.00 7.16 17.47
CA HIS A 98 -11.35 7.80 18.74
C HIS A 98 -12.71 7.37 19.30
N ASP A 99 -13.61 6.86 18.44
CA ASP A 99 -14.92 6.34 18.87
C ASP A 99 -14.81 4.93 19.47
N PHE A 100 -13.63 4.30 19.41
CA PHE A 100 -13.41 2.99 19.99
C PHE A 100 -13.51 3.03 21.52
N PRO A 101 -14.40 2.25 22.16
CA PRO A 101 -14.56 2.22 23.60
C PRO A 101 -13.39 1.47 24.24
N VAL A 102 -12.29 2.15 24.53
CA VAL A 102 -11.12 1.57 25.19
C VAL A 102 -11.51 1.05 26.57
N SER A 103 -11.22 -0.23 26.84
CA SER A 103 -11.39 -0.87 28.14
C SER A 103 -10.08 -1.44 28.65
N LEU A 104 -9.68 -1.06 29.87
CA LEU A 104 -8.48 -1.62 30.54
C LEU A 104 -8.61 -3.12 30.76
N GLU A 105 -9.83 -3.65 30.95
CA GLU A 105 -10.09 -5.07 31.16
C GLU A 105 -9.78 -5.92 29.90
N LYS A 106 -9.88 -5.31 28.72
CA LYS A 106 -9.59 -5.93 27.42
C LYS A 106 -8.15 -5.77 26.99
N MET A 107 -7.34 -5.05 27.76
CA MET A 107 -5.91 -4.92 27.47
C MET A 107 -5.17 -6.23 27.77
N SER A 108 -4.16 -6.51 26.94
CA SER A 108 -3.29 -7.69 27.14
C SER A 108 -2.57 -7.60 28.46
N LYS A 109 -2.60 -8.68 29.25
CA LYS A 109 -1.84 -8.81 30.53
C LYS A 109 -0.40 -9.29 30.31
N SER A 110 -0.08 -9.80 29.13
CA SER A 110 1.28 -10.16 28.71
C SER A 110 1.73 -9.20 27.62
N GLY A 111 3.03 -8.93 27.53
CA GLY A 111 3.56 -8.00 26.53
C GLY A 111 3.07 -8.31 25.11
N ALA A 112 2.51 -7.30 24.45
CA ALA A 112 2.08 -7.40 23.05
C ALA A 112 3.31 -7.60 22.15
N LEU A 113 3.21 -8.50 21.16
CA LEU A 113 4.29 -8.71 20.19
C LEU A 113 4.17 -7.69 19.06
N PHE A 114 5.24 -6.93 18.85
CA PHE A 114 5.38 -6.07 17.69
C PHE A 114 5.67 -6.91 16.44
N ASP A 115 4.86 -6.68 15.40
CA ASP A 115 4.99 -7.32 14.09
C ASP A 115 4.89 -6.24 13.00
N ILE A 116 6.00 -6.00 12.32
CA ILE A 116 6.08 -5.00 11.24
C ILE A 116 5.23 -5.41 10.02
N VAL A 117 5.07 -6.71 9.77
CA VAL A 117 4.23 -7.21 8.65
C VAL A 117 2.76 -6.90 8.95
N LYS A 118 2.31 -7.16 10.20
CA LYS A 118 0.94 -6.80 10.62
C LYS A 118 0.71 -5.30 10.58
N LEU A 119 1.68 -4.47 11.00
CA LEU A 119 1.59 -3.01 10.85
C LEU A 119 1.40 -2.61 9.38
N HIS A 120 2.19 -3.20 8.49
CA HIS A 120 2.10 -2.90 7.06
C HIS A 120 0.73 -3.28 6.47
N ASP A 121 0.18 -4.43 6.86
CA ASP A 121 -1.15 -4.87 6.43
C ASP A 121 -2.26 -3.97 6.99
N VAL A 122 -2.19 -3.56 8.25
CA VAL A 122 -3.11 -2.57 8.85
C VAL A 122 -3.02 -1.26 8.07
N SER A 123 -1.82 -0.79 7.77
CA SER A 123 -1.62 0.45 7.04
C SER A 123 -2.19 0.41 5.62
N LYS A 124 -2.01 -0.70 4.89
CA LYS A 124 -2.67 -0.91 3.59
C LYS A 124 -4.19 -0.84 3.70
N ASN A 125 -4.77 -1.40 4.77
CA ASN A 125 -6.21 -1.34 5.02
C ASN A 125 -6.70 0.07 5.32
N VAL A 126 -5.90 0.88 5.99
CA VAL A 126 -6.20 2.28 6.29
C VAL A 126 -6.09 3.12 5.01
N ILE A 127 -4.96 3.05 4.31
CA ILE A 127 -4.70 3.89 3.12
C ILE A 127 -5.69 3.58 1.98
N CYS A 128 -6.04 2.31 1.77
CA CYS A 128 -6.95 1.95 0.66
C CYS A 128 -8.36 2.52 0.82
N LYS A 129 -8.76 2.91 2.03
CA LYS A 129 -10.06 3.55 2.32
C LYS A 129 -10.00 5.08 2.31
N MET A 130 -8.81 5.68 2.29
CA MET A 130 -8.67 7.12 2.22
C MET A 130 -9.13 7.65 0.86
N LYS A 131 -9.81 8.80 0.86
CA LYS A 131 -10.12 9.53 -0.37
C LYS A 131 -8.83 9.94 -1.08
N PRO A 132 -8.83 10.03 -2.41
CA PRO A 132 -7.61 10.35 -3.18
C PRO A 132 -7.00 11.69 -2.79
N GLU A 133 -7.80 12.70 -2.44
CA GLU A 133 -7.32 13.99 -1.96
C GLU A 133 -6.52 13.85 -0.67
N VAL A 134 -7.03 13.02 0.26
CA VAL A 134 -6.37 12.77 1.56
C VAL A 134 -5.06 12.01 1.35
N VAL A 135 -5.04 11.02 0.45
CA VAL A 135 -3.81 10.30 0.08
C VAL A 135 -2.78 11.26 -0.52
N TYR A 136 -3.22 12.14 -1.43
CA TYR A 136 -2.37 13.17 -2.02
C TYR A 136 -1.76 14.09 -0.96
N ASP A 137 -2.57 14.64 -0.05
CA ASP A 137 -2.11 15.58 0.99
C ASP A 137 -1.10 14.94 1.95
N TYR A 138 -1.33 13.70 2.36
CA TYR A 138 -0.38 12.95 3.17
C TYR A 138 0.93 12.67 2.41
N TYR A 139 0.81 12.19 1.17
CA TYR A 139 1.97 11.84 0.37
C TYR A 139 2.83 13.06 0.06
N ILE A 140 2.24 14.17 -0.40
CA ILE A 140 2.99 15.38 -0.76
C ILE A 140 3.67 16.00 0.46
N THR A 141 3.02 15.94 1.64
CA THR A 141 3.60 16.41 2.90
C THR A 141 4.82 15.57 3.28
N TRP A 142 4.75 14.24 3.14
CA TRP A 142 5.87 13.35 3.40
C TRP A 142 6.99 13.52 2.36
N ALA A 143 6.66 13.56 1.09
CA ALA A 143 7.62 13.67 -0.01
C ALA A 143 8.46 14.97 0.08
N LYS A 144 7.86 16.06 0.56
CA LYS A 144 8.56 17.32 0.79
C LYS A 144 9.79 17.18 1.70
N ASP A 145 9.67 16.33 2.73
CA ASP A 145 10.74 16.12 3.72
C ASP A 145 11.69 14.99 3.31
N PHE A 146 11.20 13.95 2.61
CA PHE A 146 11.93 12.67 2.44
C PHE A 146 12.16 12.25 0.99
N ASP A 147 11.45 12.81 0.00
CA ASP A 147 11.63 12.52 -1.43
C ASP A 147 11.39 13.77 -2.28
N LYS A 148 12.39 14.66 -2.31
CA LYS A 148 12.28 15.95 -2.98
C LYS A 148 11.95 15.83 -4.46
N GLU A 149 12.50 14.85 -5.16
CA GLU A 149 12.24 14.64 -6.58
C GLU A 149 10.76 14.29 -6.82
N MET A 150 10.22 13.37 -6.05
CA MET A 150 8.80 13.02 -6.15
C MET A 150 7.90 14.18 -5.71
N TYR A 151 8.33 14.96 -4.70
CA TYR A 151 7.60 16.17 -4.33
C TYR A 151 7.44 17.12 -5.51
N ASP A 152 8.53 17.40 -6.24
CA ASP A 152 8.53 18.33 -7.38
C ASP A 152 7.65 17.80 -8.54
N LEU A 153 7.75 16.50 -8.86
CA LEU A 153 6.94 15.86 -9.89
C LEU A 153 5.45 15.83 -9.55
N VAL A 154 5.11 15.40 -8.34
CA VAL A 154 3.73 15.21 -7.89
C VAL A 154 3.02 16.54 -7.66
N SER A 155 3.70 17.55 -7.08
CA SER A 155 3.12 18.88 -6.87
C SER A 155 2.84 19.62 -8.18
N GLY A 156 3.62 19.36 -9.23
CA GLY A 156 3.38 19.88 -10.57
C GLY A 156 2.21 19.20 -11.31
N ASN A 157 1.70 18.06 -10.81
CA ASN A 157 0.70 17.23 -11.46
C ASN A 157 -0.46 16.82 -10.53
N GLU A 158 -0.91 17.72 -9.65
CA GLU A 158 -1.88 17.42 -8.59
C GLU A 158 -3.17 16.76 -9.09
N ALA A 159 -3.79 17.30 -10.15
CA ALA A 159 -5.03 16.77 -10.69
C ALA A 159 -4.86 15.32 -11.16
N MET A 160 -3.84 15.06 -11.98
CA MET A 160 -3.49 13.71 -12.46
C MET A 160 -3.20 12.76 -11.28
N MET A 161 -2.50 13.22 -10.27
CA MET A 161 -2.14 12.37 -9.12
C MET A 161 -3.35 11.98 -8.28
N LYS A 162 -4.36 12.83 -8.15
CA LYS A 162 -5.62 12.46 -7.49
C LYS A 162 -6.36 11.37 -8.28
N GLU A 163 -6.35 11.43 -9.61
CA GLU A 163 -6.90 10.36 -10.46
C GLU A 163 -6.10 9.05 -10.28
N VAL A 164 -4.77 9.11 -10.29
CA VAL A 164 -3.90 7.95 -10.07
C VAL A 164 -4.18 7.31 -8.71
N PHE A 165 -4.31 8.09 -7.64
CA PHE A 165 -4.63 7.56 -6.31
C PHE A 165 -6.06 7.05 -6.17
N ASN A 166 -6.94 7.33 -7.13
CA ASN A 166 -8.32 6.83 -7.15
C ASN A 166 -8.47 5.51 -7.93
N ILE A 167 -7.48 5.06 -8.68
CA ILE A 167 -7.59 3.83 -9.47
C ILE A 167 -7.89 2.64 -8.55
N ASP A 168 -8.94 1.85 -8.89
CA ASP A 168 -9.39 0.67 -8.13
C ASP A 168 -9.71 0.95 -6.65
N LYS A 169 -10.08 2.19 -6.29
CA LYS A 169 -10.49 2.55 -4.92
C LYS A 169 -11.98 2.39 -4.68
N GLU A 170 -12.80 2.37 -5.72
CA GLU A 170 -14.24 2.24 -5.62
C GLU A 170 -14.67 0.78 -5.42
N GLY A 171 -15.78 0.59 -4.71
CA GLY A 171 -16.36 -0.72 -4.50
C GLY A 171 -15.98 -1.40 -3.18
N PRO A 172 -16.47 -2.64 -2.96
CA PRO A 172 -16.38 -3.32 -1.65
C PRO A 172 -14.98 -3.85 -1.32
N LYS A 173 -14.06 -3.88 -2.28
CA LYS A 173 -12.70 -4.40 -2.11
C LYS A 173 -11.70 -3.46 -2.78
N PRO A 174 -11.46 -2.28 -2.21
CA PRO A 174 -10.48 -1.34 -2.76
C PRO A 174 -9.09 -1.97 -2.81
N ARG A 175 -8.35 -1.62 -3.86
CA ARG A 175 -7.00 -2.13 -4.07
C ARG A 175 -6.02 -1.58 -3.02
N LYS A 176 -5.08 -2.41 -2.58
CA LYS A 176 -4.10 -2.15 -1.50
C LYS A 176 -2.69 -2.12 -2.06
N ASP A 177 -2.32 -1.07 -2.79
CA ASP A 177 -1.05 -1.01 -3.52
C ASP A 177 0.16 -0.74 -2.64
N PHE A 178 0.02 0.11 -1.63
CA PHE A 178 1.10 0.50 -0.72
C PHE A 178 0.61 0.64 0.71
N GLY A 179 1.51 0.42 1.66
CA GLY A 179 1.27 0.55 3.10
C GLY A 179 2.03 1.73 3.72
N LYS A 180 2.92 2.38 2.97
CA LYS A 180 3.71 3.51 3.42
C LYS A 180 4.14 4.37 2.22
N TRP A 181 4.41 5.64 2.47
CA TRP A 181 4.65 6.62 1.42
C TRP A 181 5.93 6.39 0.62
N ASN A 182 6.96 5.79 1.20
CA ASN A 182 8.19 5.48 0.48
C ASN A 182 8.01 4.38 -0.60
N GLU A 183 6.89 3.65 -0.61
CA GLU A 183 6.55 2.68 -1.65
C GLU A 183 5.85 3.31 -2.85
N VAL A 184 5.34 4.54 -2.73
CA VAL A 184 4.52 5.18 -3.76
C VAL A 184 5.31 5.39 -5.05
N ARG A 185 6.57 5.86 -4.96
CA ARG A 185 7.45 6.04 -6.13
C ARG A 185 7.46 4.80 -7.04
N GLU A 186 7.67 3.63 -6.47
CA GLU A 186 7.71 2.33 -7.17
C GLU A 186 6.38 1.97 -7.86
N LYS A 187 5.27 2.48 -7.37
CA LYS A 187 3.93 2.20 -7.87
C LYS A 187 3.42 3.19 -8.92
N ILE A 188 4.04 4.36 -9.03
CA ILE A 188 3.54 5.44 -9.90
C ILE A 188 4.59 6.02 -10.84
N PHE A 189 5.86 5.59 -10.79
CA PHE A 189 6.97 6.15 -11.57
C PHE A 189 6.68 6.19 -13.08
N TYR A 190 5.93 5.23 -13.59
CA TYR A 190 5.62 5.10 -15.01
C TYR A 190 4.68 6.21 -15.55
N PHE A 191 4.04 6.99 -14.68
CA PHE A 191 3.30 8.18 -15.10
C PHE A 191 4.23 9.35 -15.45
N PHE A 192 5.49 9.33 -14.99
CA PHE A 192 6.50 10.37 -15.19
C PHE A 192 7.57 9.92 -16.17
N ASP A 193 7.70 10.65 -17.29
CA ASP A 193 8.63 10.27 -18.37
C ASP A 193 10.08 10.27 -17.92
N GLU A 194 10.45 11.20 -17.03
CA GLU A 194 11.80 11.33 -16.47
C GLU A 194 12.18 10.11 -15.62
N LEU A 195 11.22 9.53 -14.91
CA LEU A 195 11.47 8.32 -14.10
C LEU A 195 11.43 7.07 -14.97
N PHE A 196 10.47 6.98 -15.86
CA PHE A 196 10.36 5.84 -16.75
C PHE A 196 11.56 5.68 -17.67
N ALA A 197 12.15 6.79 -18.13
CA ALA A 197 13.35 6.77 -18.99
C ALA A 197 14.62 6.22 -18.30
N ARG A 198 14.57 6.04 -16.97
CA ARG A 198 15.69 5.43 -16.20
C ARG A 198 15.61 3.91 -16.16
N GLU A 199 14.43 3.35 -16.45
CA GLU A 199 14.24 1.91 -16.56
C GLU A 199 14.94 1.38 -17.81
N THR A 200 15.46 0.17 -17.69
CA THR A 200 16.19 -0.55 -18.75
C THR A 200 15.42 -1.79 -19.19
N ALA A 201 15.91 -2.48 -20.21
CA ALA A 201 15.34 -3.75 -20.63
C ALA A 201 15.30 -4.82 -19.49
N ALA A 202 16.25 -4.76 -18.55
CA ALA A 202 16.32 -5.66 -17.42
C ALA A 202 15.22 -5.40 -16.36
N ASP A 203 14.62 -4.21 -16.36
CA ASP A 203 13.57 -3.84 -15.41
C ASP A 203 12.17 -4.21 -15.91
N VAL A 204 12.05 -4.70 -17.14
CA VAL A 204 10.78 -5.09 -17.76
C VAL A 204 10.29 -6.42 -17.21
N GLU A 205 9.22 -6.39 -16.44
CA GLU A 205 8.54 -7.58 -15.93
C GLU A 205 7.50 -8.09 -16.93
N LEU A 206 7.79 -9.16 -17.63
CA LEU A 206 6.84 -9.83 -18.51
C LEU A 206 5.96 -10.85 -17.75
N PRO A 207 4.76 -11.19 -18.28
CA PRO A 207 4.03 -12.39 -17.84
C PRO A 207 4.91 -13.64 -17.89
N LYS A 208 4.76 -14.55 -16.91
CA LYS A 208 5.64 -15.73 -16.74
C LYS A 208 5.81 -16.62 -17.98
N ASN A 209 4.80 -16.64 -18.84
CA ASN A 209 4.75 -17.49 -20.04
C ASN A 209 5.04 -16.72 -21.32
N LEU A 210 5.59 -15.51 -21.23
CA LEU A 210 5.77 -14.65 -22.38
C LEU A 210 7.23 -14.21 -22.50
N GLU A 211 7.84 -14.53 -23.63
CA GLU A 211 9.17 -14.07 -24.01
C GLU A 211 9.09 -12.68 -24.67
N LEU A 212 10.19 -11.91 -24.62
CA LEU A 212 10.23 -10.52 -25.11
C LEU A 212 9.81 -10.39 -26.57
N GLU A 213 10.26 -11.29 -27.45
CA GLU A 213 9.94 -11.25 -28.87
C GLU A 213 8.45 -11.50 -29.15
N GLU A 214 7.80 -12.39 -28.38
CA GLU A 214 6.35 -12.58 -28.52
C GLU A 214 5.58 -11.42 -27.92
N ALA A 215 6.07 -10.81 -26.81
CA ALA A 215 5.50 -9.58 -26.27
C ALA A 215 5.56 -8.43 -27.30
N LYS A 216 6.67 -8.26 -28.03
CA LYS A 216 6.78 -7.27 -29.10
C LYS A 216 5.77 -7.52 -30.22
N ARG A 217 5.58 -8.79 -30.65
CA ARG A 217 4.56 -9.13 -31.67
C ARG A 217 3.16 -8.76 -31.21
N ILE A 218 2.84 -9.00 -29.93
CA ILE A 218 1.57 -8.60 -29.34
C ILE A 218 1.43 -7.08 -29.40
N ILE A 219 2.45 -6.33 -28.97
CA ILE A 219 2.41 -4.86 -28.98
C ILE A 219 2.30 -4.31 -30.41
N GLU A 220 3.02 -4.88 -31.38
CA GLU A 220 2.92 -4.45 -32.78
C GLU A 220 1.51 -4.63 -33.33
N SER A 221 0.85 -5.76 -33.05
CA SER A 221 -0.53 -6.01 -33.48
C SER A 221 -1.51 -5.10 -32.72
N TYR A 222 -1.39 -5.02 -31.40
CA TYR A 222 -2.28 -4.23 -30.56
C TYR A 222 -2.18 -2.72 -30.86
N ALA A 223 -1.00 -2.17 -31.11
CA ALA A 223 -0.80 -0.76 -31.42
C ALA A 223 -1.53 -0.31 -32.71
N LYS A 224 -1.75 -1.23 -33.67
CA LYS A 224 -2.52 -0.98 -34.91
C LYS A 224 -4.03 -0.91 -34.64
N ALA A 225 -4.51 -1.72 -33.69
CA ALA A 225 -5.93 -1.80 -33.34
C ALA A 225 -6.31 -0.80 -32.23
N TYR A 226 -5.32 -0.26 -31.49
CA TYR A 226 -5.57 0.60 -30.34
C TYR A 226 -6.33 1.87 -30.69
N ASN A 227 -7.47 2.05 -30.03
CA ASN A 227 -8.31 3.24 -30.13
C ASN A 227 -8.49 3.84 -28.73
N PHE A 228 -8.07 5.09 -28.55
CA PHE A 228 -8.13 5.79 -27.25
C PHE A 228 -9.55 6.20 -26.86
N ASP A 229 -10.40 6.51 -27.84
CA ASP A 229 -11.74 7.07 -27.63
C ASP A 229 -12.82 6.03 -27.29
N THR A 230 -12.43 4.79 -26.98
CA THR A 230 -13.38 3.73 -26.59
C THR A 230 -13.60 3.68 -25.09
N ASP A 231 -14.78 3.22 -24.65
CA ASP A 231 -15.03 2.87 -23.26
C ASP A 231 -14.31 1.56 -22.86
N GLN A 232 -14.27 1.27 -21.56
CA GLN A 232 -13.55 0.12 -21.02
C GLN A 232 -14.06 -1.23 -21.56
N GLU A 233 -15.37 -1.37 -21.79
CA GLU A 233 -15.96 -2.61 -22.32
C GLU A 233 -15.56 -2.82 -23.77
N THR A 234 -15.68 -1.78 -24.59
CA THR A 234 -15.28 -1.79 -26.02
C THR A 234 -13.78 -2.05 -26.13
N TRP A 235 -12.95 -1.31 -25.37
CA TRP A 235 -11.51 -1.52 -25.31
C TRP A 235 -11.14 -2.98 -25.00
N PHE A 236 -11.82 -3.59 -24.01
CA PHE A 236 -11.51 -4.97 -23.64
C PHE A 236 -11.96 -5.98 -24.71
N ASN A 237 -13.03 -5.68 -25.48
CA ASN A 237 -13.45 -6.50 -26.59
C ASN A 237 -12.46 -6.39 -27.78
N GLU A 238 -11.97 -5.20 -28.10
CA GLU A 238 -10.89 -4.99 -29.09
C GLU A 238 -9.62 -5.76 -28.71
N LEU A 239 -9.22 -5.73 -27.43
CA LEU A 239 -8.10 -6.50 -26.91
C LEU A 239 -8.31 -8.02 -27.10
N LYS A 240 -9.55 -8.53 -26.91
CA LYS A 240 -9.88 -9.94 -27.16
C LYS A 240 -9.79 -10.29 -28.64
N GLU A 241 -10.20 -9.42 -29.54
CA GLU A 241 -10.08 -9.64 -30.97
C GLU A 241 -8.62 -9.81 -31.38
N VAL A 242 -7.75 -8.90 -30.93
CA VAL A 242 -6.29 -9.02 -31.13
C VAL A 242 -5.75 -10.33 -30.54
N ALA A 243 -6.21 -10.72 -29.34
CA ALA A 243 -5.80 -11.96 -28.71
C ALA A 243 -6.18 -13.18 -29.57
N VAL A 244 -7.38 -13.23 -30.11
CA VAL A 244 -7.84 -14.31 -31.00
C VAL A 244 -7.01 -14.36 -32.27
N GLU A 245 -6.75 -13.24 -32.92
CA GLU A 245 -5.94 -13.15 -34.16
C GLU A 245 -4.51 -13.70 -33.91
N LEU A 246 -3.96 -13.48 -32.73
CA LEU A 246 -2.63 -13.94 -32.34
C LEU A 246 -2.60 -15.39 -31.83
N GLY A 247 -3.77 -16.07 -31.71
CA GLY A 247 -3.89 -17.45 -31.25
C GLY A 247 -3.95 -17.60 -29.72
N TYR A 248 -4.40 -16.57 -29.00
CA TYR A 248 -4.63 -16.62 -27.56
C TYR A 248 -6.10 -16.92 -27.24
N ALA A 249 -6.36 -17.66 -26.18
CA ALA A 249 -7.70 -17.97 -25.73
C ALA A 249 -8.34 -16.78 -24.98
N THR A 250 -9.61 -16.54 -25.22
CA THR A 250 -10.41 -15.53 -24.48
C THR A 250 -11.35 -16.18 -23.47
N ASP A 251 -11.54 -17.50 -23.53
CA ASP A 251 -12.36 -18.28 -22.59
C ASP A 251 -11.49 -19.23 -21.77
N ARG A 252 -11.50 -19.03 -20.45
CA ARG A 252 -10.71 -19.85 -19.50
C ARG A 252 -11.13 -21.32 -19.47
N LYS A 253 -12.39 -21.65 -19.74
CA LYS A 253 -12.87 -23.03 -19.75
C LYS A 253 -12.39 -23.75 -20.98
N LYS A 254 -12.41 -23.09 -22.15
CA LYS A 254 -11.88 -23.63 -23.40
C LYS A 254 -10.37 -23.85 -23.27
N PHE A 255 -9.63 -22.87 -22.79
CA PHE A 255 -8.19 -22.98 -22.55
C PHE A 255 -7.82 -24.16 -21.64
N LYS A 256 -8.55 -24.36 -20.54
CA LYS A 256 -8.29 -25.47 -19.61
C LYS A 256 -8.55 -26.85 -20.23
N LYS A 257 -9.44 -26.95 -21.22
CA LYS A 257 -9.75 -28.23 -21.89
C LYS A 257 -8.70 -28.59 -22.94
N ASN A 258 -8.23 -27.63 -23.69
CA ASN A 258 -7.33 -27.79 -24.83
C ASN A 258 -6.20 -26.75 -24.78
N PRO A 259 -5.31 -26.78 -23.79
CA PRO A 259 -4.28 -25.75 -23.64
C PRO A 259 -3.30 -25.72 -24.83
N GLU A 260 -3.10 -26.84 -25.51
CA GLU A 260 -2.21 -27.02 -26.67
C GLU A 260 -2.71 -26.31 -27.93
N GLU A 261 -4.00 -25.95 -28.00
CA GLU A 261 -4.58 -25.22 -29.15
C GLU A 261 -4.28 -23.72 -29.10
N TYR A 262 -3.76 -23.20 -28.00
CA TYR A 262 -3.57 -21.79 -27.76
C TYR A 262 -2.15 -21.47 -27.29
N LYS A 263 -1.64 -20.30 -27.65
CA LYS A 263 -0.36 -19.78 -27.13
C LYS A 263 -0.42 -19.37 -25.65
N GLY A 264 -1.61 -19.05 -25.15
CA GLY A 264 -1.86 -18.55 -23.80
C GLY A 264 -3.27 -17.98 -23.69
N MET A 265 -3.47 -17.06 -22.78
CA MET A 265 -4.75 -16.41 -22.49
C MET A 265 -4.73 -14.92 -22.87
N VAL A 266 -5.90 -14.32 -23.05
CA VAL A 266 -6.04 -12.85 -23.20
C VAL A 266 -5.38 -12.07 -22.06
N SER A 267 -5.25 -12.66 -20.86
CA SER A 267 -4.49 -12.08 -19.75
C SER A 267 -3.01 -11.91 -20.06
N ASP A 268 -2.42 -12.77 -20.89
CA ASP A 268 -1.02 -12.66 -21.30
C ASP A 268 -0.85 -11.50 -22.29
N VAL A 269 -1.82 -11.32 -23.19
CA VAL A 269 -1.88 -10.16 -24.11
C VAL A 269 -2.02 -8.86 -23.33
N ALA A 270 -2.97 -8.79 -22.38
CA ALA A 270 -3.12 -7.63 -21.49
C ALA A 270 -1.85 -7.39 -20.65
N GLY A 271 -1.18 -8.46 -20.22
CA GLY A 271 0.09 -8.40 -19.51
C GLY A 271 1.23 -7.84 -20.33
N ALA A 272 1.31 -8.15 -21.63
CA ALA A 272 2.27 -7.56 -22.55
C ALA A 272 2.03 -6.05 -22.71
N VAL A 273 0.77 -5.65 -22.89
CA VAL A 273 0.39 -4.21 -22.97
C VAL A 273 0.78 -3.50 -21.67
N ARG A 274 0.49 -4.10 -20.51
CA ARG A 274 0.88 -3.57 -19.19
C ARG A 274 2.39 -3.41 -19.07
N ALA A 275 3.16 -4.43 -19.43
CA ALA A 275 4.61 -4.39 -19.39
C ALA A 275 5.20 -3.30 -20.30
N ALA A 276 4.63 -3.11 -21.48
CA ALA A 276 5.07 -2.06 -22.40
C ALA A 276 4.82 -0.65 -21.85
N LEU A 277 3.75 -0.45 -21.08
CA LEU A 277 3.39 0.85 -20.54
C LEU A 277 4.06 1.18 -19.21
N THR A 278 4.32 0.15 -18.38
CA THR A 278 4.68 0.34 -16.99
C THR A 278 5.95 -0.36 -16.55
N HIS A 279 6.52 -1.24 -17.39
CA HIS A 279 7.60 -2.18 -17.05
C HIS A 279 7.29 -3.07 -15.84
N ARG A 280 6.02 -3.18 -15.45
CA ARG A 280 5.56 -4.01 -14.31
C ARG A 280 4.52 -5.03 -14.76
N SER A 281 4.56 -6.20 -14.15
CA SER A 281 3.60 -7.30 -14.40
C SER A 281 2.29 -7.12 -13.65
N ASN A 282 2.30 -6.36 -12.55
CA ASN A 282 1.14 -6.11 -11.68
C ASN A 282 0.99 -4.62 -11.34
N THR A 283 -0.05 -4.01 -11.88
CA THR A 283 -0.43 -2.60 -11.64
C THR A 283 -1.94 -2.53 -11.37
N PRO A 284 -2.49 -1.36 -11.03
CA PRO A 284 -3.93 -1.13 -11.06
C PRO A 284 -4.56 -1.35 -12.44
N ASP A 285 -5.84 -1.00 -12.58
CA ASP A 285 -6.59 -1.20 -13.83
C ASP A 285 -5.86 -0.60 -15.03
N LEU A 286 -5.63 -1.46 -16.04
CA LEU A 286 -4.82 -1.09 -17.20
C LEU A 286 -5.50 -0.03 -18.07
N TYR A 287 -6.83 -0.16 -18.28
CA TYR A 287 -7.59 0.81 -19.08
C TYR A 287 -7.51 2.21 -18.43
N THR A 288 -7.73 2.30 -17.14
CA THR A 288 -7.66 3.57 -16.41
C THR A 288 -6.25 4.18 -16.45
N ILE A 289 -5.21 3.36 -16.34
CA ILE A 289 -3.81 3.81 -16.51
C ILE A 289 -3.61 4.43 -17.89
N MET A 290 -4.09 3.78 -18.95
CA MET A 290 -3.98 4.28 -20.33
C MET A 290 -4.72 5.61 -20.52
N GLN A 291 -5.93 5.75 -19.95
CA GLN A 291 -6.70 6.99 -20.00
C GLN A 291 -5.98 8.15 -19.30
N ILE A 292 -5.41 7.91 -18.10
CA ILE A 292 -4.64 8.93 -17.37
C ILE A 292 -3.34 9.31 -18.11
N MET A 293 -2.66 8.35 -18.72
CA MET A 293 -1.46 8.62 -19.54
C MET A 293 -1.75 9.46 -20.78
N GLY A 294 -2.91 9.30 -21.38
CA GLY A 294 -3.27 9.91 -22.65
C GLY A 294 -2.69 9.19 -23.88
N GLU A 295 -3.32 9.38 -25.04
CA GLU A 295 -3.02 8.65 -26.27
C GLU A 295 -1.55 8.77 -26.70
N ASP A 296 -1.03 9.99 -26.74
CA ASP A 296 0.33 10.25 -27.22
C ASP A 296 1.39 9.49 -26.40
N LYS A 297 1.26 9.51 -25.06
CA LYS A 297 2.19 8.81 -24.18
C LYS A 297 2.05 7.30 -24.34
N VAL A 298 0.84 6.76 -24.44
CA VAL A 298 0.61 5.33 -24.66
C VAL A 298 1.29 4.87 -25.95
N ARG A 299 1.09 5.60 -27.08
CA ARG A 299 1.73 5.27 -28.34
C ARG A 299 3.26 5.39 -28.30
N ASP A 300 3.79 6.40 -27.62
CA ASP A 300 5.24 6.53 -27.40
C ASP A 300 5.81 5.34 -26.63
N ARG A 301 5.11 4.87 -25.58
CA ARG A 301 5.51 3.68 -24.81
C ARG A 301 5.55 2.42 -25.66
N PHE A 302 4.54 2.20 -26.52
CA PHE A 302 4.53 1.07 -27.44
C PHE A 302 5.73 1.12 -28.40
N ASN A 303 5.99 2.29 -28.98
CA ASN A 303 7.14 2.46 -29.90
C ASN A 303 8.47 2.19 -29.19
N LYS A 304 8.66 2.71 -27.97
CA LYS A 304 9.87 2.47 -27.16
C LYS A 304 10.03 0.98 -26.81
N PHE A 305 8.94 0.31 -26.42
CA PHE A 305 8.97 -1.11 -26.08
C PHE A 305 9.42 -1.99 -27.26
N LEU A 306 8.99 -1.65 -28.48
CA LEU A 306 9.39 -2.38 -29.70
C LEU A 306 10.90 -2.27 -30.00
N THR A 307 11.59 -1.25 -29.48
CA THR A 307 13.03 -1.04 -29.68
C THR A 307 13.93 -1.66 -28.61
N ILE A 308 13.36 -2.23 -27.54
CA ILE A 308 14.11 -2.92 -26.48
C ILE A 308 14.90 -4.09 -27.06
N GLN A 309 16.15 -4.25 -26.68
CA GLN A 309 17.03 -5.34 -27.14
C GLN A 309 17.27 -6.36 -26.03
#